data_0bf60a850d77fd611666c2c1e9049ec0
#
_entry.id   0bf60a850d77fd611666c2c1e9049ec0
#
_cell.length_a   1.000
_cell.length_b   1.000
_cell.length_c   1.000
_cell.angle_alpha   90.00
_cell.angle_beta   90.00
_cell.angle_gamma   90.00
#
_symmetry.space_group_name_H-M   'P 1'
#
loop_
_entity.id
_entity.type
_entity.pdbx_description
1 polymer ?
#
loop_
_entity_poly.entity_id
_entity_poly.type
_entity_poly.pdbx_seq_one_letter_code
_entity_poly.pdbx_strand_id
1 'polypeptide(L)'
;MEMWRQCAMWLIECRVLPENHRVTWEGAQVCDLAQALRDGVLLCQLLNNLLPQAVNLREINLRPQMSQFLCLKNIRTFLGVCQERFHLKKNELFEAFELFDVRDFGKVINTLSILSHSAVAVQKGFMPFPLEGSAPDDEIYSGLSDQIDDTVDEDDDFYDFVEDEDNEGDEIYEDLMKDGEQPETQQKIGVDKRECCLQEIRQTEEKYTDTLESILQHFMKPLERFLQIQDIESIFINVKELASTHRSLLEEVRNSILKEGAKNLYQVFVKYKERLLLYGHYCSQVEAATKHLDKLSSMREDIRMKLEECSKRANSGRFSLRDLLMVPMQRVLKYHLLLQELMKHTNDPTDKENLRTALDAMRDLAQCVNEVKRDNEIIKQITSFQMSIENLTQSLAVFGRPKIDGELKICSLEKKSKQDRYAFLFDKAVIICKKKSGETFDLKEIIELNHYQIRDETTGEKDNKKWSYLFLLLDCYGKCGYDFFFKTRELKKKWLEQFEMALSNMCPENANANNHDFQMFCFEETTSCRACLMLLRGTFFQGYQCSRCKMAAHKECLGRVPACGRIS
;
A
#
# COMPACT_ATOMS: atom_id res chain seq x y z
N MET A 1 6.50 -1.59 39.22
CA MET A 1 6.30 -1.92 37.80
C MET A 1 7.39 -1.24 36.98
N GLU A 2 8.03 -1.97 36.11
CA GLU A 2 9.10 -1.47 35.25
C GLU A 2 8.59 -0.37 34.31
N MET A 3 9.43 0.61 34.04
CA MET A 3 9.04 1.79 33.25
C MET A 3 8.55 1.44 31.82
N TRP A 4 9.19 0.46 31.19
CA TRP A 4 8.77 0.02 29.84
C TRP A 4 7.38 -0.64 29.85
N ARG A 5 7.01 -1.33 30.94
CA ARG A 5 5.66 -1.89 31.10
C ARG A 5 4.61 -0.79 31.28
N GLN A 6 4.96 0.24 32.03
CA GLN A 6 4.09 1.43 32.16
C GLN A 6 3.93 2.14 30.83
N CYS A 7 4.99 2.24 30.02
CA CYS A 7 4.94 2.77 28.68
C CYS A 7 3.98 1.94 27.79
N ALA A 8 4.10 0.61 27.82
CA ALA A 8 3.24 -0.28 27.06
C ALA A 8 1.77 -0.09 27.46
N MET A 9 1.47 0.03 28.74
CA MET A 9 0.10 0.28 29.23
C MET A 9 -0.41 1.64 28.79
N TRP A 10 0.43 2.67 28.79
CA TRP A 10 0.06 3.98 28.28
C TRP A 10 -0.26 3.93 26.78
N LEU A 11 0.51 3.20 25.98
CA LEU A 11 0.26 3.00 24.57
C LEU A 11 -1.08 2.26 24.30
N ILE A 12 -1.43 1.31 25.16
CA ILE A 12 -2.74 0.63 25.10
C ILE A 12 -3.86 1.61 25.43
N GLU A 13 -3.71 2.42 26.47
CA GLU A 13 -4.68 3.45 26.85
C GLU A 13 -4.88 4.47 25.72
N CYS A 14 -3.81 4.84 25.03
CA CYS A 14 -3.84 5.74 23.86
C CYS A 14 -4.37 5.06 22.59
N ARG A 15 -4.77 3.80 22.66
CA ARG A 15 -5.31 3.00 21.54
C ARG A 15 -4.33 2.76 20.40
N VAL A 16 -3.04 2.72 20.71
CA VAL A 16 -1.98 2.41 19.75
C VAL A 16 -1.72 0.90 19.71
N LEU A 17 -1.78 0.24 20.86
CA LEU A 17 -1.63 -1.21 20.98
C LEU A 17 -2.91 -1.86 21.46
N PRO A 18 -3.27 -3.05 20.94
CA PRO A 18 -4.42 -3.81 21.44
C PRO A 18 -4.17 -4.34 22.86
N GLU A 19 -5.23 -4.53 23.62
CA GLU A 19 -5.17 -5.02 25.00
C GLU A 19 -4.53 -6.41 25.11
N ASN A 20 -4.66 -7.23 24.09
CA ASN A 20 -4.14 -8.60 24.02
C ASN A 20 -2.76 -8.70 23.34
N HIS A 21 -2.10 -7.57 23.08
CA HIS A 21 -0.77 -7.58 22.48
C HIS A 21 0.23 -8.36 23.34
N ARG A 22 1.19 -9.04 22.69
CA ARG A 22 2.20 -9.86 23.41
C ARG A 22 3.02 -9.10 24.46
N VAL A 23 3.13 -7.77 24.37
CA VAL A 23 3.78 -6.93 25.39
C VAL A 23 3.08 -7.00 26.75
N THR A 24 1.82 -7.44 26.80
CA THR A 24 1.01 -7.60 28.01
C THR A 24 1.11 -8.99 28.61
N TRP A 25 1.68 -9.95 27.89
CA TRP A 25 1.78 -11.33 28.37
C TRP A 25 2.76 -11.43 29.55
N GLU A 26 2.55 -12.41 30.42
CA GLU A 26 3.36 -12.59 31.61
C GLU A 26 4.85 -12.77 31.32
N GLY A 27 5.18 -13.44 30.21
CA GLY A 27 6.55 -13.64 29.76
C GLY A 27 7.13 -12.54 28.88
N ALA A 28 6.44 -11.40 28.72
CA ALA A 28 6.87 -10.33 27.84
C ALA A 28 8.17 -9.67 28.32
N GLN A 29 9.01 -9.34 27.37
CA GLN A 29 10.29 -8.68 27.61
C GLN A 29 10.34 -7.32 26.91
N VAL A 30 11.33 -6.49 27.27
CA VAL A 30 11.54 -5.16 26.69
C VAL A 30 11.67 -5.24 25.16
N CYS A 31 12.31 -6.28 24.64
CA CYS A 31 12.49 -6.46 23.20
C CYS A 31 11.16 -6.58 22.45
N ASP A 32 10.10 -7.08 23.08
CA ASP A 32 8.77 -7.14 22.46
C ASP A 32 8.21 -5.75 22.20
N LEU A 33 8.39 -4.82 23.12
CA LEU A 33 7.99 -3.43 22.94
C LEU A 33 8.87 -2.73 21.90
N ALA A 34 10.17 -2.93 21.96
CA ALA A 34 11.12 -2.36 21.00
C ALA A 34 10.79 -2.82 19.57
N GLN A 35 10.50 -4.10 19.41
CA GLN A 35 10.13 -4.67 18.12
C GLN A 35 8.84 -4.03 17.58
N ALA A 36 7.85 -3.79 18.42
CA ALA A 36 6.58 -3.17 18.03
C ALA A 36 6.75 -1.73 17.56
N LEU A 37 7.72 -0.98 18.10
CA LEU A 37 7.92 0.44 17.82
C LEU A 37 8.94 0.72 16.71
N ARG A 38 9.74 -0.26 16.32
CA ARG A 38 10.91 -0.10 15.44
C ARG A 38 10.63 0.50 14.09
N ASP A 39 9.47 0.24 13.50
CA ASP A 39 9.12 0.73 12.18
C ASP A 39 8.58 2.17 12.17
N GLY A 40 8.34 2.74 13.35
CA GLY A 40 7.84 4.10 13.50
C GLY A 40 6.37 4.30 13.21
N VAL A 41 5.64 3.30 12.70
CA VAL A 41 4.23 3.42 12.34
C VAL A 41 3.36 3.71 13.55
N LEU A 42 3.51 2.94 14.61
CA LEU A 42 2.70 3.12 15.83
C LEU A 42 3.00 4.43 16.53
N LEU A 43 4.24 4.90 16.47
CA LEU A 43 4.62 6.19 17.05
C LEU A 43 3.92 7.34 16.32
N CYS A 44 3.83 7.29 14.99
CA CYS A 44 3.09 8.29 14.22
C CYS A 44 1.60 8.21 14.51
N GLN A 45 1.05 7.01 14.64
CA GLN A 45 -0.35 6.81 15.02
C GLN A 45 -0.63 7.36 16.43
N LEU A 46 0.29 7.16 17.35
CA LEU A 46 0.21 7.73 18.71
C LEU A 46 -0.01 9.24 18.66
N LEU A 47 0.78 9.96 17.87
CA LEU A 47 0.66 11.40 17.76
C LEU A 47 -0.70 11.83 17.21
N ASN A 48 -1.25 11.09 16.25
CA ASN A 48 -2.58 11.36 15.72
C ASN A 48 -3.69 11.07 16.74
N ASN A 49 -3.50 10.08 17.60
CA ASN A 49 -4.45 9.77 18.68
C ASN A 49 -4.42 10.84 19.78
N LEU A 50 -3.26 11.43 20.03
CA LEU A 50 -3.11 12.51 21.01
C LEU A 50 -3.59 13.86 20.47
N LEU A 51 -3.30 14.16 19.23
CA LEU A 51 -3.69 15.38 18.55
C LEU A 51 -4.12 15.03 17.13
N PRO A 52 -5.43 15.07 16.80
CA PRO A 52 -5.91 14.72 15.46
C PRO A 52 -5.18 15.50 14.36
N GLN A 53 -4.78 14.79 13.31
CA GLN A 53 -4.07 15.33 12.15
C GLN A 53 -2.68 15.93 12.48
N ALA A 54 -2.07 15.52 13.59
CA ALA A 54 -0.72 15.93 13.92
C ALA A 54 0.31 15.42 12.90
N VAL A 55 0.13 14.19 12.45
CA VAL A 55 0.94 13.57 11.39
C VAL A 55 0.05 13.36 10.16
N ASN A 56 0.52 13.81 9.01
CA ASN A 56 -0.13 13.49 7.75
C ASN A 56 0.21 12.05 7.36
N LEU A 57 -0.79 11.16 7.38
CA LEU A 57 -0.61 9.74 7.05
C LEU A 57 -0.07 9.50 5.64
N ARG A 58 -0.19 10.49 4.73
CA ARG A 58 0.41 10.43 3.38
C ARG A 58 1.93 10.55 3.40
N GLU A 59 2.50 11.11 4.44
CA GLU A 59 3.94 11.33 4.56
C GLU A 59 4.66 10.15 5.20
N ILE A 60 3.92 9.21 5.81
CA ILE A 60 4.49 8.02 6.42
C ILE A 60 4.18 6.79 5.57
N ASN A 61 5.02 5.77 5.69
CA ASN A 61 4.79 4.48 5.08
C ASN A 61 4.17 3.54 6.12
N LEU A 62 2.92 3.11 5.90
CA LEU A 62 2.17 2.29 6.84
C LEU A 62 2.67 0.83 6.88
N ARG A 63 3.34 0.37 5.82
CA ARG A 63 3.85 -0.99 5.71
C ARG A 63 5.30 -0.98 5.22
N PRO A 64 6.24 -0.47 6.03
CA PRO A 64 7.65 -0.37 5.61
C PRO A 64 8.37 -1.72 5.57
N GLN A 65 7.85 -2.71 6.24
CA GLN A 65 8.31 -4.10 6.34
C GLN A 65 9.84 -4.29 6.30
N MET A 66 10.40 -4.60 5.12
CA MET A 66 11.81 -4.90 4.97
C MET A 66 12.66 -3.71 4.51
N SER A 67 12.14 -2.49 4.63
CA SER A 67 12.88 -1.29 4.24
C SER A 67 13.38 -0.53 5.47
N GLN A 68 14.66 -0.62 5.74
CA GLN A 68 15.32 0.21 6.76
C GLN A 68 15.14 1.69 6.48
N PHE A 69 15.22 2.10 5.22
CA PHE A 69 15.05 3.48 4.79
C PHE A 69 13.66 4.02 5.20
N LEU A 70 12.62 3.26 4.92
CA LEU A 70 11.24 3.67 5.22
C LEU A 70 10.95 3.67 6.72
N CYS A 71 11.47 2.70 7.47
CA CYS A 71 11.37 2.67 8.92
C CYS A 71 12.00 3.91 9.55
N LEU A 72 13.22 4.25 9.15
CA LEU A 72 13.93 5.44 9.63
C LEU A 72 13.19 6.73 9.27
N LYS A 73 12.63 6.79 8.07
CA LYS A 73 11.84 7.94 7.62
C LYS A 73 10.60 8.14 8.50
N ASN A 74 9.88 7.07 8.82
CA ASN A 74 8.74 7.12 9.74
C ASN A 74 9.14 7.64 11.12
N ILE A 75 10.24 7.13 11.68
CA ILE A 75 10.75 7.56 12.99
C ILE A 75 11.12 9.04 12.98
N ARG A 76 11.78 9.52 11.92
CA ARG A 76 12.14 10.93 11.77
C ARG A 76 10.91 11.83 11.66
N THR A 77 9.87 11.38 10.98
CA THR A 77 8.59 12.10 10.92
C THR A 77 7.98 12.23 12.31
N PHE A 78 7.97 11.14 13.09
CA PHE A 78 7.53 11.17 14.49
C PHE A 78 8.32 12.20 15.30
N LEU A 79 9.63 12.17 15.22
CA LEU A 79 10.51 13.09 15.97
C LEU A 79 10.29 14.55 15.58
N GLY A 80 10.16 14.81 14.29
CA GLY A 80 9.88 16.16 13.78
C GLY A 80 8.55 16.73 14.29
N VAL A 81 7.50 15.93 14.29
CA VAL A 81 6.19 16.33 14.81
C VAL A 81 6.22 16.52 16.33
N CYS A 82 6.93 15.68 17.06
CA CYS A 82 7.13 15.87 18.50
C CYS A 82 7.74 17.25 18.81
N GLN A 83 8.69 17.67 18.01
CA GLN A 83 9.35 18.95 18.17
C GLN A 83 8.43 20.12 17.77
N GLU A 84 7.76 20.03 16.64
CA GLU A 84 6.93 21.13 16.08
C GLU A 84 5.57 21.29 16.75
N ARG A 85 4.88 20.18 17.00
CA ARG A 85 3.49 20.19 17.47
C ARG A 85 3.33 19.92 18.97
N PHE A 86 4.26 19.18 19.57
CA PHE A 86 4.23 18.82 20.99
C PHE A 86 5.27 19.57 21.80
N HIS A 87 6.08 20.40 21.14
CA HIS A 87 7.05 21.31 21.76
C HIS A 87 8.14 20.62 22.61
N LEU A 88 8.49 19.38 22.25
CA LEU A 88 9.62 18.70 22.86
C LEU A 88 10.93 19.37 22.41
N LYS A 89 11.87 19.47 23.33
CA LYS A 89 13.19 20.02 23.05
C LYS A 89 14.06 18.96 22.37
N LYS A 90 15.02 19.40 21.57
CA LYS A 90 15.93 18.51 20.86
C LYS A 90 16.66 17.52 21.79
N ASN A 91 17.04 17.97 23.00
CA ASN A 91 17.70 17.12 24.00
C ASN A 91 16.76 16.13 24.70
N GLU A 92 15.45 16.27 24.50
CA GLU A 92 14.43 15.35 25.01
C GLU A 92 14.07 14.25 24.00
N LEU A 93 14.60 14.34 22.79
CA LEU A 93 14.35 13.41 21.70
C LEU A 93 15.49 12.39 21.58
N PHE A 94 15.18 11.26 20.96
CA PHE A 94 16.18 10.25 20.58
C PHE A 94 16.51 10.40 19.09
N GLU A 95 17.61 9.78 18.64
CA GLU A 95 17.93 9.68 17.23
C GLU A 95 17.27 8.43 16.61
N ALA A 96 16.90 8.50 15.34
CA ALA A 96 16.17 7.42 14.68
C ALA A 96 16.86 6.04 14.79
N PHE A 97 18.19 6.00 14.69
CA PHE A 97 18.95 4.76 14.85
C PHE A 97 18.94 4.22 16.28
N GLU A 98 18.77 5.08 17.28
CA GLU A 98 18.68 4.64 18.67
C GLU A 98 17.45 3.76 18.90
N LEU A 99 16.38 3.97 18.14
CA LEU A 99 15.23 3.07 18.12
C LEU A 99 15.39 1.93 17.13
N PHE A 100 15.74 2.23 15.89
CA PHE A 100 15.78 1.20 14.84
C PHE A 100 16.77 0.09 15.13
N ASP A 101 18.00 0.43 15.52
CA ASP A 101 19.05 -0.53 15.94
C ASP A 101 18.99 -0.85 17.43
N VAL A 102 18.05 -0.25 18.15
CA VAL A 102 17.87 -0.40 19.60
C VAL A 102 19.18 -0.12 20.37
N ARG A 103 19.88 0.92 19.93
CA ARG A 103 21.16 1.32 20.58
C ARG A 103 20.95 1.95 21.94
N ASP A 104 19.85 2.68 22.13
CA ASP A 104 19.49 3.32 23.38
C ASP A 104 17.97 3.38 23.54
N PHE A 105 17.38 2.25 23.87
CA PHE A 105 15.93 2.14 24.05
C PHE A 105 15.45 2.89 25.30
N GLY A 106 16.30 3.01 26.32
CA GLY A 106 15.98 3.82 27.49
C GLY A 106 15.66 5.28 27.14
N LYS A 107 16.39 5.84 26.17
CA LYS A 107 16.15 7.19 25.67
C LYS A 107 14.81 7.30 24.92
N VAL A 108 14.42 6.25 24.21
CA VAL A 108 13.11 6.17 23.56
C VAL A 108 11.99 6.18 24.59
N ILE A 109 12.10 5.36 25.62
CA ILE A 109 11.13 5.31 26.73
C ILE A 109 11.05 6.66 27.45
N ASN A 110 12.19 7.30 27.67
CA ASN A 110 12.23 8.63 28.27
C ASN A 110 11.52 9.68 27.43
N THR A 111 11.71 9.67 26.11
CA THR A 111 11.00 10.56 25.18
C THR A 111 9.49 10.35 25.26
N LEU A 112 9.04 9.10 25.28
CA LEU A 112 7.62 8.77 25.39
C LEU A 112 7.05 9.18 26.76
N SER A 113 7.83 9.08 27.81
CA SER A 113 7.47 9.58 29.15
C SER A 113 7.24 11.10 29.12
N ILE A 114 8.17 11.84 28.54
CA ILE A 114 8.03 13.30 28.38
C ILE A 114 6.79 13.64 27.55
N LEU A 115 6.56 12.93 26.46
CA LEU A 115 5.38 13.10 25.62
C LEU A 115 4.08 12.85 26.42
N SER A 116 4.06 11.85 27.31
CA SER A 116 2.91 11.54 28.16
C SER A 116 2.57 12.66 29.14
N HIS A 117 3.57 13.48 29.53
CA HIS A 117 3.39 14.64 30.39
C HIS A 117 3.07 15.92 29.62
N SER A 118 3.06 15.90 28.29
CA SER A 118 2.73 17.06 27.49
C SER A 118 1.31 17.54 27.76
N ALA A 119 1.06 18.84 27.62
CA ALA A 119 -0.26 19.42 27.83
C ALA A 119 -1.33 18.75 26.96
N VAL A 120 -0.99 18.44 25.73
CA VAL A 120 -1.91 17.78 24.75
C VAL A 120 -2.32 16.39 25.24
N ALA A 121 -1.36 15.58 25.68
CA ALA A 121 -1.63 14.22 26.17
C ALA A 121 -2.45 14.23 27.44
N VAL A 122 -2.13 15.11 28.37
CA VAL A 122 -2.85 15.26 29.65
C VAL A 122 -4.29 15.71 29.42
N GLN A 123 -4.53 16.62 28.47
CA GLN A 123 -5.88 17.08 28.12
C GLN A 123 -6.77 15.97 27.56
N LYS A 124 -6.20 14.94 26.95
CA LYS A 124 -6.95 13.76 26.48
C LYS A 124 -7.40 12.83 27.61
N GLY A 125 -6.91 13.06 28.84
CA GLY A 125 -7.26 12.29 30.02
C GLY A 125 -6.42 11.03 30.24
N PHE A 126 -5.35 10.84 29.47
CA PHE A 126 -4.44 9.72 29.65
C PHE A 126 -3.48 10.00 30.82
N MET A 127 -3.28 8.98 31.67
CA MET A 127 -2.39 9.09 32.83
C MET A 127 -0.93 9.08 32.37
N PRO A 128 -0.13 10.13 32.67
CA PRO A 128 1.30 10.12 32.36
C PRO A 128 2.06 9.00 33.08
N PHE A 129 3.15 8.57 32.49
CA PHE A 129 4.08 7.63 33.14
C PHE A 129 5.48 8.27 33.24
N PRO A 130 6.36 7.89 34.16
CA PRO A 130 6.15 6.86 35.17
C PRO A 130 5.22 7.32 36.28
N LEU A 131 4.58 6.33 36.93
CA LEU A 131 3.90 6.55 38.21
C LEU A 131 4.96 6.81 39.28
N GLU A 132 4.62 7.61 40.30
CA GLU A 132 5.55 7.91 41.40
C GLU A 132 6.13 6.63 42.06
N GLY A 133 7.45 6.60 42.24
CA GLY A 133 8.14 5.48 42.88
C GLY A 133 8.79 4.45 41.97
N SER A 134 8.82 4.68 40.65
CA SER A 134 9.53 3.81 39.70
C SER A 134 11.03 4.09 39.73
N ALA A 135 11.85 3.03 39.92
CA ALA A 135 13.31 3.13 39.83
C ALA A 135 13.75 3.13 38.35
N PRO A 136 14.77 3.93 37.96
CA PRO A 136 15.36 3.83 36.63
C PRO A 136 16.15 2.52 36.51
N ASP A 137 15.79 1.70 35.52
CA ASP A 137 16.44 0.41 35.23
C ASP A 137 17.24 0.48 33.93
N ASP A 138 18.38 1.14 33.95
CA ASP A 138 19.26 1.29 32.80
C ASP A 138 19.84 -0.04 32.28
N GLU A 139 19.98 -1.03 33.17
CA GLU A 139 20.54 -2.34 32.83
C GLU A 139 19.62 -3.18 31.93
N ILE A 140 18.30 -2.99 32.02
CA ILE A 140 17.31 -3.74 31.22
C ILE A 140 17.44 -3.42 29.73
N TYR A 141 17.89 -2.23 29.38
CA TYR A 141 17.99 -1.76 28.01
C TYR A 141 19.31 -2.11 27.34
N SER A 142 20.27 -2.70 28.08
CA SER A 142 21.53 -3.11 27.52
C SER A 142 21.40 -4.43 26.75
N GLY A 143 22.08 -4.54 25.61
CA GLY A 143 22.11 -5.76 24.83
C GLY A 143 20.86 -6.07 24.05
N LEU A 144 19.89 -5.15 23.97
CA LEU A 144 18.64 -5.35 23.21
C LEU A 144 18.89 -5.52 21.71
N SER A 145 19.93 -4.89 21.18
CA SER A 145 20.29 -5.00 19.77
C SER A 145 20.60 -6.44 19.34
N ASP A 146 21.05 -7.28 20.28
CA ASP A 146 21.35 -8.68 20.02
C ASP A 146 20.09 -9.58 20.11
N GLN A 147 19.02 -9.09 20.73
CA GLN A 147 17.74 -9.81 20.93
C GLN A 147 16.68 -9.47 19.89
N ILE A 148 16.90 -8.42 19.12
CA ILE A 148 15.93 -7.98 18.12
C ILE A 148 15.94 -8.97 16.98
N ASP A 149 14.75 -9.48 16.69
CA ASP A 149 14.49 -10.29 15.53
C ASP A 149 14.28 -9.37 14.34
N ASP A 150 15.20 -9.42 13.37
CA ASP A 150 15.05 -8.71 12.10
C ASP A 150 14.00 -9.38 11.18
N THR A 151 13.41 -10.52 11.60
CA THR A 151 12.26 -11.09 10.90
C THR A 151 11.02 -10.24 11.21
N VAL A 152 10.36 -9.79 10.15
CA VAL A 152 9.08 -9.10 10.29
C VAL A 152 8.03 -10.16 10.63
N ASP A 153 7.34 -9.97 11.75
CA ASP A 153 6.12 -10.72 11.99
C ASP A 153 5.12 -10.27 10.93
N GLU A 154 4.74 -11.20 10.05
CA GLU A 154 3.69 -11.00 9.04
C GLU A 154 2.29 -11.00 9.70
N ASP A 155 2.18 -10.59 10.96
CA ASP A 155 0.88 -10.40 11.59
C ASP A 155 0.22 -9.16 11.00
N ASP A 156 -0.48 -9.36 9.87
CA ASP A 156 -1.31 -8.33 9.23
C ASP A 156 -2.31 -7.71 10.22
N ASP A 157 -2.71 -8.44 11.24
CA ASP A 157 -3.61 -7.97 12.30
C ASP A 157 -3.05 -6.78 13.09
N PHE A 158 -1.75 -6.61 13.11
CA PHE A 158 -1.07 -5.53 13.82
C PHE A 158 -1.36 -4.15 13.23
N TYR A 159 -1.55 -4.08 11.91
CA TYR A 159 -1.81 -2.83 11.19
C TYR A 159 -3.30 -2.47 11.12
N ASP A 160 -4.19 -3.34 11.58
CA ASP A 160 -5.65 -3.09 11.59
C ASP A 160 -6.05 -1.93 12.50
N PHE A 161 -5.18 -1.56 13.45
CA PHE A 161 -5.38 -0.41 14.34
C PHE A 161 -4.94 0.92 13.75
N VAL A 162 -4.26 0.89 12.60
CA VAL A 162 -3.80 2.10 11.92
C VAL A 162 -4.93 2.58 11.01
N GLU A 163 -5.38 3.81 11.24
CA GLU A 163 -6.37 4.44 10.35
C GLU A 163 -5.76 4.60 8.96
N ASP A 164 -6.42 4.02 7.97
CA ASP A 164 -6.07 4.17 6.57
C ASP A 164 -6.85 5.34 5.97
N GLU A 165 -6.26 6.06 5.03
CA GLU A 165 -6.93 7.15 4.30
C GLU A 165 -8.19 6.69 3.53
N ASP A 166 -8.29 5.41 3.23
CA ASP A 166 -9.43 4.82 2.53
C ASP A 166 -10.75 4.96 3.30
N ASN A 167 -10.71 5.17 4.62
CA ASN A 167 -11.90 5.36 5.45
C ASN A 167 -12.66 6.65 5.06
N GLU A 168 -11.96 7.72 4.71
CA GLU A 168 -12.61 8.98 4.30
C GLU A 168 -13.40 8.81 3.01
N GLY A 169 -12.81 8.14 2.02
CA GLY A 169 -13.49 7.85 0.74
C GLY A 169 -14.71 6.96 0.91
N ASP A 170 -14.63 5.96 1.78
CA ASP A 170 -15.75 5.06 2.09
C ASP A 170 -16.89 5.81 2.81
N GLU A 171 -16.58 6.68 3.74
CA GLU A 171 -17.56 7.51 4.43
C GLU A 171 -18.31 8.42 3.46
N ILE A 172 -17.61 9.07 2.55
CA ILE A 172 -18.20 9.92 1.52
C ILE A 172 -19.12 9.11 0.61
N TYR A 173 -18.69 7.95 0.17
CA TYR A 173 -19.47 7.03 -0.65
C TYR A 173 -20.76 6.62 0.06
N GLU A 174 -20.66 6.18 1.31
CA GLU A 174 -21.82 5.73 2.09
C GLU A 174 -22.82 6.87 2.32
N ASP A 175 -22.33 8.09 2.61
CA ASP A 175 -23.19 9.27 2.77
C ASP A 175 -23.97 9.58 1.48
N LEU A 176 -23.31 9.51 0.32
CA LEU A 176 -23.94 9.72 -0.97
C LEU A 176 -25.01 8.67 -1.26
N MET A 177 -24.75 7.41 -0.92
CA MET A 177 -25.67 6.30 -1.20
C MET A 177 -26.87 6.31 -0.27
N LYS A 178 -26.77 6.88 0.92
CA LYS A 178 -27.87 7.01 1.90
C LYS A 178 -28.76 8.22 1.65
N ASP A 179 -28.34 9.16 0.82
CA ASP A 179 -29.11 10.35 0.52
C ASP A 179 -30.45 9.99 -0.15
N GLY A 180 -31.56 10.43 0.44
CA GLY A 180 -32.90 10.22 -0.07
C GLY A 180 -33.57 8.93 0.35
N GLU A 181 -32.99 8.16 1.24
CA GLU A 181 -33.70 7.02 1.87
C GLU A 181 -34.82 7.53 2.76
N GLN A 182 -36.06 7.14 2.41
CA GLN A 182 -37.19 7.36 3.28
C GLN A 182 -37.23 6.22 4.32
N PRO A 183 -37.33 6.53 5.63
CA PRO A 183 -37.31 5.50 6.67
C PRO A 183 -38.55 4.63 6.75
N GLU A 184 -39.53 4.83 5.88
CA GLU A 184 -40.86 4.22 6.01
C GLU A 184 -41.00 2.78 5.51
N THR A 185 -39.98 2.22 4.81
CA THR A 185 -40.11 0.89 4.22
C THR A 185 -39.56 -0.25 5.08
N GLN A 186 -39.07 0.05 6.26
CA GLN A 186 -38.35 -0.95 7.09
C GLN A 186 -39.21 -1.83 7.97
N GLN A 187 -40.53 -1.65 8.05
CA GLN A 187 -41.36 -2.36 9.03
C GLN A 187 -42.50 -3.22 8.47
N LYS A 188 -42.43 -3.64 7.20
CA LYS A 188 -43.41 -4.64 6.75
C LYS A 188 -42.88 -6.04 7.04
N ILE A 189 -43.56 -6.70 7.97
CA ILE A 189 -43.40 -8.13 8.23
C ILE A 189 -43.60 -8.89 6.91
N GLY A 190 -42.56 -9.65 6.46
CA GLY A 190 -42.59 -10.41 5.20
C GLY A 190 -41.87 -9.78 4.04
N VAL A 191 -40.91 -8.85 4.27
CA VAL A 191 -40.10 -8.26 3.22
C VAL A 191 -39.20 -9.34 2.60
N ASP A 192 -39.32 -9.53 1.28
CA ASP A 192 -38.43 -10.39 0.53
C ASP A 192 -37.03 -9.75 0.52
N LYS A 193 -36.10 -10.38 1.20
CA LYS A 193 -34.71 -9.91 1.30
C LYS A 193 -34.00 -9.89 -0.05
N ARG A 194 -34.35 -10.84 -0.93
CA ARG A 194 -33.82 -10.84 -2.32
C ARG A 194 -34.26 -9.58 -3.06
N GLU A 195 -35.52 -9.20 -2.96
CA GLU A 195 -36.04 -7.98 -3.59
C GLU A 195 -35.36 -6.73 -3.02
N CYS A 196 -35.10 -6.68 -1.71
CA CYS A 196 -34.35 -5.59 -1.09
C CYS A 196 -32.94 -5.47 -1.65
N CYS A 197 -32.26 -6.59 -1.86
CA CYS A 197 -30.92 -6.61 -2.49
C CYS A 197 -30.97 -6.08 -3.93
N LEU A 198 -31.97 -6.49 -4.71
CA LEU A 198 -32.14 -6.03 -6.09
C LEU A 198 -32.41 -4.53 -6.13
N GLN A 199 -33.24 -4.02 -5.24
CA GLN A 199 -33.54 -2.58 -5.15
C GLN A 199 -32.30 -1.79 -4.73
N GLU A 200 -31.51 -2.31 -3.81
CA GLU A 200 -30.24 -1.69 -3.38
C GLU A 200 -29.27 -1.59 -4.56
N ILE A 201 -29.12 -2.65 -5.33
CA ILE A 201 -28.26 -2.65 -6.53
C ILE A 201 -28.72 -1.56 -7.51
N ARG A 202 -30.02 -1.50 -7.81
CA ARG A 202 -30.60 -0.52 -8.74
C ARG A 202 -30.46 0.91 -8.22
N GLN A 203 -30.87 1.15 -6.98
CA GLN A 203 -30.86 2.49 -6.39
C GLN A 203 -29.47 3.06 -6.23
N THR A 204 -28.51 2.25 -5.76
CA THR A 204 -27.13 2.70 -5.62
C THR A 204 -26.46 2.94 -6.98
N GLU A 205 -26.80 2.15 -7.99
CA GLU A 205 -26.32 2.41 -9.36
C GLU A 205 -26.89 3.70 -9.93
N GLU A 206 -28.16 4.00 -9.66
CA GLU A 206 -28.78 5.27 -10.05
C GLU A 206 -28.06 6.47 -9.41
N LYS A 207 -27.86 6.42 -8.11
CA LYS A 207 -27.18 7.48 -7.35
C LYS A 207 -25.74 7.65 -7.79
N TYR A 208 -25.04 6.57 -8.07
CA TYR A 208 -23.68 6.61 -8.56
C TYR A 208 -23.59 7.22 -9.95
N THR A 209 -24.48 6.83 -10.87
CA THR A 209 -24.55 7.39 -12.20
C THR A 209 -24.84 8.89 -12.15
N ASP A 210 -25.78 9.30 -11.30
CA ASP A 210 -26.08 10.72 -11.06
C ASP A 210 -24.86 11.47 -10.52
N THR A 211 -24.07 10.85 -9.66
CA THR A 211 -22.83 11.42 -9.13
C THR A 211 -21.82 11.69 -10.27
N LEU A 212 -21.61 10.71 -11.16
CA LEU A 212 -20.73 10.88 -12.32
C LEU A 212 -21.21 12.00 -13.24
N GLU A 213 -22.52 12.07 -13.51
CA GLU A 213 -23.11 13.14 -14.31
C GLU A 213 -22.93 14.50 -13.63
N SER A 214 -23.09 14.56 -12.33
CA SER A 214 -22.87 15.77 -11.55
C SER A 214 -21.42 16.27 -11.65
N ILE A 215 -20.46 15.37 -11.59
CA ILE A 215 -19.04 15.72 -11.78
C ILE A 215 -18.84 16.36 -13.15
N LEU A 216 -19.42 15.80 -14.20
CA LEU A 216 -19.29 16.32 -15.56
C LEU A 216 -20.01 17.65 -15.76
N GLN A 217 -21.27 17.77 -15.34
CA GLN A 217 -22.10 18.93 -15.60
C GLN A 217 -21.84 20.10 -14.66
N HIS A 218 -21.57 19.82 -13.40
CA HIS A 218 -21.44 20.85 -12.37
C HIS A 218 -20.00 21.24 -12.05
N PHE A 219 -19.02 20.42 -12.41
CA PHE A 219 -17.60 20.71 -12.13
C PHE A 219 -16.76 20.80 -13.42
N MET A 220 -16.74 19.77 -14.24
CA MET A 220 -15.88 19.73 -15.43
C MET A 220 -16.28 20.83 -16.43
N LYS A 221 -17.54 20.90 -16.79
CA LYS A 221 -18.03 21.84 -17.78
C LYS A 221 -17.81 23.29 -17.38
N PRO A 222 -18.14 23.74 -16.15
CA PRO A 222 -17.82 25.09 -15.72
C PRO A 222 -16.34 25.41 -15.65
N LEU A 223 -15.49 24.42 -15.30
CA LEU A 223 -14.05 24.60 -15.16
C LEU A 223 -13.31 24.66 -16.51
N GLU A 224 -13.91 24.21 -17.60
CA GLU A 224 -13.30 24.26 -18.94
C GLU A 224 -12.92 25.68 -19.35
N ARG A 225 -13.60 26.71 -18.82
CA ARG A 225 -13.30 28.12 -19.09
C ARG A 225 -12.16 28.67 -18.24
N PHE A 226 -11.83 28.02 -17.14
CA PHE A 226 -10.84 28.48 -16.16
C PHE A 226 -9.52 27.73 -16.25
N LEU A 227 -9.54 26.51 -16.78
CA LEU A 227 -8.41 25.61 -16.83
C LEU A 227 -8.04 25.29 -18.27
N GLN A 228 -6.76 24.98 -18.48
CA GLN A 228 -6.29 24.47 -19.76
C GLN A 228 -6.79 23.03 -19.98
N ILE A 229 -6.84 22.61 -21.24
CA ILE A 229 -7.27 21.25 -21.60
C ILE A 229 -6.47 20.19 -20.86
N GLN A 230 -5.16 20.40 -20.69
CA GLN A 230 -4.27 19.48 -19.99
C GLN A 230 -4.66 19.31 -18.52
N ASP A 231 -5.06 20.40 -17.85
CA ASP A 231 -5.50 20.36 -16.46
C ASP A 231 -6.82 19.60 -16.33
N ILE A 232 -7.75 19.84 -17.26
CA ILE A 232 -9.05 19.14 -17.28
C ILE A 232 -8.84 17.63 -17.46
N GLU A 233 -8.00 17.23 -18.39
CA GLU A 233 -7.69 15.81 -18.64
C GLU A 233 -7.01 15.16 -17.42
N SER A 234 -6.12 15.88 -16.76
CA SER A 234 -5.41 15.36 -15.57
C SER A 234 -6.34 15.18 -14.38
N ILE A 235 -7.28 16.12 -14.15
CA ILE A 235 -8.17 16.11 -12.99
C ILE A 235 -9.32 15.11 -13.18
N PHE A 236 -9.97 15.15 -14.35
CA PHE A 236 -11.18 14.34 -14.59
C PHE A 236 -10.87 12.95 -15.17
N ILE A 237 -9.63 12.71 -15.57
CA ILE A 237 -9.14 11.40 -16.04
C ILE A 237 -10.05 10.85 -17.14
N ASN A 238 -10.82 9.80 -16.82
CA ASN A 238 -11.78 9.16 -17.73
C ASN A 238 -13.20 9.14 -17.15
N VAL A 239 -13.57 10.14 -16.35
CA VAL A 239 -14.93 10.23 -15.76
C VAL A 239 -15.99 10.25 -16.86
N LYS A 240 -15.71 10.89 -17.99
CA LYS A 240 -16.64 10.95 -19.13
C LYS A 240 -16.96 9.55 -19.69
N GLU A 241 -15.94 8.73 -19.87
CA GLU A 241 -16.05 7.35 -20.33
C GLU A 241 -16.73 6.47 -19.27
N LEU A 242 -16.42 6.68 -18.00
CA LEU A 242 -17.10 6.00 -16.89
C LEU A 242 -18.58 6.33 -16.85
N ALA A 243 -18.94 7.60 -17.01
CA ALA A 243 -20.34 8.03 -17.02
C ALA A 243 -21.11 7.36 -18.17
N SER A 244 -20.53 7.29 -19.35
CA SER A 244 -21.12 6.61 -20.51
C SER A 244 -21.35 5.12 -20.23
N THR A 245 -20.35 4.44 -19.66
CA THR A 245 -20.45 3.02 -19.30
C THR A 245 -21.55 2.78 -18.26
N HIS A 246 -21.62 3.62 -17.24
CA HIS A 246 -22.60 3.44 -16.16
C HIS A 246 -24.02 3.81 -16.57
N ARG A 247 -24.21 4.73 -17.50
CA ARG A 247 -25.54 4.97 -18.09
C ARG A 247 -26.06 3.71 -18.76
N SER A 248 -25.22 3.05 -19.57
CA SER A 248 -25.58 1.80 -20.24
C SER A 248 -25.81 0.67 -19.24
N LEU A 249 -24.94 0.53 -18.25
CA LEU A 249 -25.06 -0.49 -17.20
C LEU A 249 -26.34 -0.31 -16.40
N LEU A 250 -26.66 0.93 -16.00
CA LEU A 250 -27.86 1.24 -15.25
C LEU A 250 -29.12 0.85 -16.03
N GLU A 251 -29.18 1.15 -17.31
CA GLU A 251 -30.31 0.79 -18.17
C GLU A 251 -30.51 -0.73 -18.23
N GLU A 252 -29.43 -1.49 -18.43
CA GLU A 252 -29.50 -2.95 -18.47
C GLU A 252 -29.85 -3.56 -17.12
N VAL A 253 -29.34 -3.00 -16.02
CA VAL A 253 -29.70 -3.43 -14.66
C VAL A 253 -31.19 -3.18 -14.41
N ARG A 254 -31.71 -2.00 -14.73
CA ARG A 254 -33.14 -1.68 -14.60
C ARG A 254 -34.01 -2.64 -15.40
N ASN A 255 -33.66 -2.88 -16.65
CA ASN A 255 -34.40 -3.79 -17.50
C ASN A 255 -34.39 -5.22 -16.98
N SER A 256 -33.27 -5.70 -16.49
CA SER A 256 -33.15 -7.03 -15.90
C SER A 256 -34.05 -7.19 -14.67
N ILE A 257 -34.04 -6.23 -13.78
CA ILE A 257 -34.82 -6.27 -12.52
C ILE A 257 -36.31 -6.13 -12.79
N LEU A 258 -36.71 -5.21 -13.68
CA LEU A 258 -38.12 -4.90 -13.92
C LEU A 258 -38.81 -5.85 -14.90
N LYS A 259 -38.11 -6.31 -15.93
CA LYS A 259 -38.71 -7.10 -17.02
C LYS A 259 -38.46 -8.59 -16.92
N GLU A 260 -37.26 -8.98 -16.43
CA GLU A 260 -36.81 -10.37 -16.45
C GLU A 260 -36.81 -11.02 -15.06
N GLY A 261 -37.29 -10.33 -14.03
CA GLY A 261 -37.22 -10.82 -12.65
C GLY A 261 -35.78 -11.02 -12.16
N ALA A 262 -34.83 -10.32 -12.75
CA ALA A 262 -33.39 -10.37 -12.48
C ALA A 262 -32.72 -11.71 -12.80
N LYS A 263 -33.34 -12.58 -13.59
CA LYS A 263 -32.73 -13.86 -13.98
C LYS A 263 -31.48 -13.71 -14.84
N ASN A 264 -31.41 -12.66 -15.65
CA ASN A 264 -30.27 -12.36 -16.51
C ASN A 264 -29.33 -11.27 -15.92
N LEU A 265 -29.52 -10.88 -14.66
CA LEU A 265 -28.70 -9.86 -14.01
C LEU A 265 -27.21 -10.27 -13.99
N TYR A 266 -26.94 -11.55 -13.75
CA TYR A 266 -25.57 -12.07 -13.78
C TYR A 266 -24.90 -11.86 -15.14
N GLN A 267 -25.64 -12.03 -16.24
CA GLN A 267 -25.12 -11.81 -17.59
C GLN A 267 -24.74 -10.36 -17.82
N VAL A 268 -25.51 -9.43 -17.26
CA VAL A 268 -25.23 -8.00 -17.33
C VAL A 268 -23.86 -7.70 -16.72
N PHE A 269 -23.62 -8.16 -15.51
CA PHE A 269 -22.33 -7.92 -14.82
C PHE A 269 -21.16 -8.61 -15.52
N VAL A 270 -21.33 -9.84 -15.97
CA VAL A 270 -20.28 -10.57 -16.72
C VAL A 270 -19.93 -9.82 -18.03
N LYS A 271 -20.94 -9.37 -18.76
CA LYS A 271 -20.76 -8.60 -19.99
C LYS A 271 -20.03 -7.28 -19.75
N TYR A 272 -20.37 -6.57 -18.68
CA TYR A 272 -19.79 -5.25 -18.39
C TYR A 272 -18.43 -5.30 -17.75
N LYS A 273 -17.95 -6.46 -17.29
CA LYS A 273 -16.61 -6.58 -16.72
C LYS A 273 -15.54 -5.95 -17.62
N GLU A 274 -15.58 -6.24 -18.92
CA GLU A 274 -14.62 -5.70 -19.89
C GLU A 274 -14.67 -4.16 -19.96
N ARG A 275 -15.87 -3.59 -20.02
CA ARG A 275 -16.03 -2.13 -20.03
C ARG A 275 -15.64 -1.48 -18.70
N LEU A 276 -15.75 -2.20 -17.60
CA LEU A 276 -15.35 -1.74 -16.27
C LEU A 276 -13.83 -1.79 -16.05
N LEU A 277 -13.06 -2.32 -16.98
CA LEU A 277 -11.60 -2.26 -16.94
C LEU A 277 -11.06 -0.83 -17.00
N LEU A 278 -11.87 0.14 -17.38
CA LEU A 278 -11.57 1.57 -17.28
C LEU A 278 -11.17 2.00 -15.86
N TYR A 279 -11.62 1.29 -14.85
CA TYR A 279 -11.28 1.59 -13.45
C TYR A 279 -9.80 1.38 -13.13
N GLY A 280 -9.10 0.53 -13.86
CA GLY A 280 -7.66 0.39 -13.72
C GLY A 280 -6.93 1.71 -13.95
N HIS A 281 -7.26 2.38 -15.04
CA HIS A 281 -6.69 3.70 -15.37
C HIS A 281 -7.15 4.77 -14.37
N TYR A 282 -8.44 4.84 -14.05
CA TYR A 282 -8.95 5.82 -13.10
C TYR A 282 -8.24 5.71 -11.75
N CYS A 283 -8.19 4.52 -11.18
CA CYS A 283 -7.59 4.30 -9.86
C CYS A 283 -6.09 4.54 -9.85
N SER A 284 -5.40 4.31 -10.96
CA SER A 284 -3.97 4.60 -11.08
C SER A 284 -3.67 6.11 -11.11
N GLN A 285 -4.63 6.94 -11.57
CA GLN A 285 -4.41 8.37 -11.78
C GLN A 285 -5.09 9.29 -10.76
N VAL A 286 -6.07 8.79 -10.01
CA VAL A 286 -6.90 9.63 -9.13
C VAL A 286 -6.08 10.35 -8.05
N GLU A 287 -5.07 9.74 -7.51
CA GLU A 287 -4.21 10.35 -6.51
C GLU A 287 -3.43 11.53 -7.07
N ALA A 288 -2.83 11.36 -8.24
CA ALA A 288 -2.14 12.45 -8.94
C ALA A 288 -3.13 13.56 -9.33
N ALA A 289 -4.35 13.20 -9.72
CA ALA A 289 -5.41 14.15 -10.06
C ALA A 289 -5.81 15.02 -8.86
N THR A 290 -5.99 14.40 -7.69
CA THR A 290 -6.35 15.15 -6.46
C THR A 290 -5.22 16.05 -5.98
N LYS A 291 -3.98 15.62 -6.09
CA LYS A 291 -2.81 16.47 -5.77
C LYS A 291 -2.72 17.67 -6.72
N HIS A 292 -2.94 17.46 -8.01
CA HIS A 292 -2.93 18.52 -9.00
C HIS A 292 -4.05 19.52 -8.73
N LEU A 293 -5.24 19.04 -8.39
CA LEU A 293 -6.38 19.85 -8.02
C LEU A 293 -6.08 20.72 -6.78
N ASP A 294 -5.51 20.12 -5.74
CA ASP A 294 -5.11 20.82 -4.51
C ASP A 294 -4.06 21.91 -4.81
N LYS A 295 -3.10 21.60 -5.68
CA LYS A 295 -2.07 22.55 -6.09
C LYS A 295 -2.68 23.75 -6.83
N LEU A 296 -3.55 23.52 -7.80
CA LEU A 296 -4.23 24.58 -8.54
C LEU A 296 -5.09 25.44 -7.61
N SER A 297 -5.80 24.80 -6.69
CA SER A 297 -6.66 25.47 -5.71
C SER A 297 -5.85 26.36 -4.75
N SER A 298 -4.66 25.92 -4.34
CA SER A 298 -3.78 26.71 -3.46
C SER A 298 -3.06 27.85 -4.19
N MET A 299 -2.77 27.70 -5.48
CA MET A 299 -2.03 28.70 -6.27
C MET A 299 -2.94 29.74 -6.92
N ARG A 300 -4.20 29.42 -7.19
CA ARG A 300 -5.15 30.27 -7.90
C ARG A 300 -6.44 30.41 -7.11
N GLU A 301 -6.67 31.58 -6.55
CA GLU A 301 -7.87 31.89 -5.77
C GLU A 301 -9.14 31.84 -6.61
N ASP A 302 -9.08 32.26 -7.87
CA ASP A 302 -10.21 32.20 -8.79
C ASP A 302 -10.72 30.76 -9.01
N ILE A 303 -9.81 29.78 -9.09
CA ILE A 303 -10.17 28.35 -9.20
C ILE A 303 -10.77 27.87 -7.89
N ARG A 304 -10.19 28.22 -6.75
CA ARG A 304 -10.72 27.84 -5.43
C ARG A 304 -12.16 28.33 -5.25
N MET A 305 -12.40 29.60 -5.58
CA MET A 305 -13.73 30.20 -5.50
C MET A 305 -14.71 29.55 -6.48
N LYS A 306 -14.26 29.23 -7.69
CA LYS A 306 -15.10 28.55 -8.68
C LYS A 306 -15.47 27.13 -8.24
N LEU A 307 -14.55 26.40 -7.64
CA LEU A 307 -14.83 25.07 -7.09
C LEU A 307 -15.87 25.12 -5.97
N GLU A 308 -15.79 26.11 -5.09
CA GLU A 308 -16.80 26.33 -4.04
C GLU A 308 -18.18 26.63 -4.65
N GLU A 309 -18.24 27.48 -5.67
CA GLU A 309 -19.47 27.79 -6.37
C GLU A 309 -20.07 26.54 -7.05
N CYS A 310 -19.24 25.73 -7.71
CA CYS A 310 -19.66 24.48 -8.33
C CYS A 310 -20.24 23.51 -7.29
N SER A 311 -19.59 23.38 -6.15
CA SER A 311 -20.06 22.54 -5.05
C SER A 311 -21.41 23.01 -4.51
N LYS A 312 -21.61 24.31 -4.33
CA LYS A 312 -22.89 24.87 -3.88
C LYS A 312 -24.02 24.57 -4.85
N ARG A 313 -23.75 24.64 -6.16
CA ARG A 313 -24.75 24.32 -7.19
C ARG A 313 -25.04 22.83 -7.29
N ALA A 314 -24.01 21.99 -7.14
CA ALA A 314 -24.14 20.55 -7.31
C ALA A 314 -24.82 19.85 -6.12
N ASN A 315 -24.44 20.23 -4.90
CA ASN A 315 -24.84 19.49 -3.70
C ASN A 315 -24.96 20.39 -2.44
N SER A 316 -25.22 21.67 -2.62
CA SER A 316 -25.34 22.67 -1.54
C SER A 316 -24.05 22.82 -0.70
N GLY A 317 -22.89 22.54 -1.29
CA GLY A 317 -21.60 22.66 -0.62
C GLY A 317 -21.24 21.48 0.27
N ARG A 318 -22.04 20.41 0.25
CA ARG A 318 -21.84 19.23 1.09
C ARG A 318 -20.59 18.44 0.70
N PHE A 319 -20.32 18.31 -0.60
CA PHE A 319 -19.17 17.56 -1.14
C PHE A 319 -18.37 18.43 -2.12
N SER A 320 -17.05 18.47 -1.94
CA SER A 320 -16.14 19.11 -2.88
C SER A 320 -15.89 18.21 -4.09
N LEU A 321 -15.29 18.74 -5.15
CA LEU A 321 -14.85 17.93 -6.28
C LEU A 321 -13.86 16.86 -5.83
N ARG A 322 -12.94 17.22 -4.93
CA ARG A 322 -11.99 16.25 -4.36
C ARG A 322 -12.70 15.07 -3.70
N ASP A 323 -13.75 15.34 -2.93
CA ASP A 323 -14.56 14.31 -2.29
C ASP A 323 -15.22 13.40 -3.34
N LEU A 324 -15.82 13.98 -4.35
CA LEU A 324 -16.53 13.24 -5.39
C LEU A 324 -15.59 12.38 -6.25
N LEU A 325 -14.34 12.79 -6.45
CA LEU A 325 -13.36 12.01 -7.19
C LEU A 325 -12.92 10.73 -6.47
N MET A 326 -13.16 10.63 -5.17
CA MET A 326 -12.90 9.40 -4.41
C MET A 326 -13.99 8.33 -4.58
N VAL A 327 -15.18 8.73 -5.05
CA VAL A 327 -16.36 7.84 -5.11
C VAL A 327 -16.20 6.70 -6.11
N PRO A 328 -15.68 6.90 -7.34
CA PRO A 328 -15.55 5.79 -8.29
C PRO A 328 -14.71 4.61 -7.79
N MET A 329 -13.63 4.89 -7.08
CA MET A 329 -12.77 3.86 -6.49
C MET A 329 -13.54 3.01 -5.47
N GLN A 330 -14.40 3.64 -4.68
CA GLN A 330 -15.23 2.94 -3.70
C GLN A 330 -16.35 2.14 -4.37
N ARG A 331 -16.96 2.68 -5.42
CA ARG A 331 -18.07 2.02 -6.12
C ARG A 331 -17.67 0.69 -6.75
N VAL A 332 -16.55 0.65 -7.45
CA VAL A 332 -16.11 -0.57 -8.12
C VAL A 332 -15.83 -1.72 -7.14
N LEU A 333 -15.49 -1.39 -5.91
CA LEU A 333 -15.25 -2.37 -4.84
C LEU A 333 -16.55 -2.91 -4.22
N LYS A 334 -17.70 -2.31 -4.51
CA LYS A 334 -18.99 -2.69 -3.91
C LYS A 334 -19.74 -3.76 -4.69
N TYR A 335 -19.51 -3.88 -6.00
CA TYR A 335 -20.29 -4.80 -6.85
C TYR A 335 -20.24 -6.24 -6.37
N HIS A 336 -19.07 -6.76 -6.05
CA HIS A 336 -18.96 -8.14 -5.57
C HIS A 336 -19.66 -8.34 -4.22
N LEU A 337 -19.69 -7.31 -3.36
CA LEU A 337 -20.38 -7.36 -2.08
C LEU A 337 -21.89 -7.35 -2.25
N LEU A 338 -22.40 -6.53 -3.17
CA LEU A 338 -23.83 -6.48 -3.50
C LEU A 338 -24.31 -7.81 -4.10
N LEU A 339 -23.52 -8.40 -4.99
CA LEU A 339 -23.83 -9.70 -5.58
C LEU A 339 -23.73 -10.84 -4.58
N GLN A 340 -22.80 -10.78 -3.66
CA GLN A 340 -22.66 -11.76 -2.58
C GLN A 340 -23.89 -11.78 -1.69
N GLU A 341 -24.38 -10.62 -1.30
CA GLU A 341 -25.58 -10.50 -0.49
C GLU A 341 -26.82 -10.98 -1.24
N LEU A 342 -26.95 -10.64 -2.52
CA LEU A 342 -28.04 -11.12 -3.37
C LEU A 342 -28.01 -12.65 -3.50
N MET A 343 -26.83 -13.25 -3.70
CA MET A 343 -26.66 -14.70 -3.80
C MET A 343 -27.08 -15.40 -2.51
N LYS A 344 -26.76 -14.82 -1.36
CA LYS A 344 -27.13 -15.33 -0.05
C LYS A 344 -28.65 -15.47 0.14
N HIS A 345 -29.42 -14.57 -0.47
CA HIS A 345 -30.89 -14.55 -0.38
C HIS A 345 -31.57 -15.12 -1.64
N THR A 346 -30.84 -15.77 -2.51
CA THR A 346 -31.36 -16.46 -3.70
C THR A 346 -31.49 -17.94 -3.39
N ASN A 347 -32.70 -18.49 -3.56
CA ASN A 347 -33.01 -19.86 -3.21
C ASN A 347 -32.86 -20.85 -4.38
N ASP A 348 -33.11 -20.40 -5.61
CA ASP A 348 -32.98 -21.27 -6.78
C ASP A 348 -31.51 -21.63 -7.02
N PRO A 349 -31.16 -22.94 -7.05
CA PRO A 349 -29.77 -23.39 -7.25
C PRO A 349 -29.15 -22.92 -8.57
N THR A 350 -29.93 -22.84 -9.65
CA THR A 350 -29.44 -22.40 -10.96
C THR A 350 -29.13 -20.90 -10.93
N ASP A 351 -30.03 -20.09 -10.40
CA ASP A 351 -29.82 -18.65 -10.27
C ASP A 351 -28.63 -18.35 -9.34
N LYS A 352 -28.48 -19.11 -8.27
CA LYS A 352 -27.38 -18.98 -7.31
C LYS A 352 -26.03 -19.28 -7.98
N GLU A 353 -25.96 -20.32 -8.79
CA GLU A 353 -24.72 -20.67 -9.52
C GLU A 353 -24.38 -19.61 -10.59
N ASN A 354 -25.39 -19.09 -11.28
CA ASN A 354 -25.23 -18.01 -12.24
C ASN A 354 -24.72 -16.72 -11.58
N LEU A 355 -25.25 -16.39 -10.41
CA LEU A 355 -24.79 -15.23 -9.63
C LEU A 355 -23.33 -15.41 -9.16
N ARG A 356 -22.91 -16.65 -8.90
CA ARG A 356 -21.51 -16.93 -8.55
C ARG A 356 -20.57 -16.53 -9.68
N THR A 357 -20.93 -16.78 -10.93
CA THR A 357 -20.14 -16.35 -12.08
C THR A 357 -19.95 -14.83 -12.12
N ALA A 358 -21.03 -14.09 -11.89
CA ALA A 358 -20.98 -12.63 -11.81
C ALA A 358 -20.16 -12.16 -10.60
N LEU A 359 -20.35 -12.80 -9.46
CA LEU A 359 -19.59 -12.52 -8.24
C LEU A 359 -18.09 -12.68 -8.47
N ASP A 360 -17.68 -13.77 -9.08
CA ASP A 360 -16.27 -14.05 -9.36
C ASP A 360 -15.68 -13.01 -10.34
N ALA A 361 -16.45 -12.59 -11.34
CA ALA A 361 -16.05 -11.55 -12.29
C ALA A 361 -15.82 -10.21 -11.59
N MET A 362 -16.74 -9.80 -10.73
CA MET A 362 -16.65 -8.52 -10.00
C MET A 362 -15.58 -8.57 -8.89
N ARG A 363 -15.38 -9.74 -8.28
CA ARG A 363 -14.30 -9.94 -7.30
C ARG A 363 -12.93 -9.83 -7.95
N ASP A 364 -12.75 -10.41 -9.15
CA ASP A 364 -11.50 -10.28 -9.91
C ASP A 364 -11.21 -8.80 -10.22
N LEU A 365 -12.22 -8.06 -10.65
CA LEU A 365 -12.09 -6.62 -10.90
C LEU A 365 -11.72 -5.85 -9.62
N ALA A 366 -12.37 -6.15 -8.49
CA ALA A 366 -12.09 -5.52 -7.21
C ALA A 366 -10.64 -5.80 -6.75
N GLN A 367 -10.17 -7.03 -6.91
CA GLN A 367 -8.80 -7.41 -6.57
C GLN A 367 -7.78 -6.68 -7.45
N CYS A 368 -8.09 -6.49 -8.72
CA CYS A 368 -7.26 -5.72 -9.64
C CYS A 368 -7.13 -4.25 -9.17
N VAL A 369 -8.24 -3.64 -8.80
CA VAL A 369 -8.27 -2.25 -8.29
C VAL A 369 -7.49 -2.13 -6.98
N ASN A 370 -7.64 -3.07 -6.06
CA ASN A 370 -6.89 -3.09 -4.81
C ASN A 370 -5.38 -3.19 -5.05
N GLU A 371 -4.97 -3.98 -6.04
CA GLU A 371 -3.56 -4.09 -6.40
C GLU A 371 -3.04 -2.80 -7.03
N VAL A 372 -3.86 -2.07 -7.78
CA VAL A 372 -3.50 -0.75 -8.30
C VAL A 372 -3.17 0.21 -7.15
N LYS A 373 -3.97 0.21 -6.09
CA LYS A 373 -3.70 1.02 -4.89
C LYS A 373 -2.37 0.66 -4.23
N ARG A 374 -2.10 -0.64 -4.07
CA ARG A 374 -0.84 -1.13 -3.50
C ARG A 374 0.35 -0.73 -4.35
N ASP A 375 0.21 -0.80 -5.67
CA ASP A 375 1.27 -0.41 -6.60
C ASP A 375 1.52 1.09 -6.55
N ASN A 376 0.51 1.92 -6.35
CA ASN A 376 0.69 3.36 -6.15
C ASN A 376 1.54 3.64 -4.90
N GLU A 377 1.33 2.91 -3.81
CA GLU A 377 2.16 3.01 -2.61
C GLU A 377 3.60 2.57 -2.90
N ILE A 378 3.79 1.49 -3.64
CA ILE A 378 5.12 1.01 -4.03
C ILE A 378 5.83 2.03 -4.90
N ILE A 379 5.13 2.66 -5.84
CA ILE A 379 5.71 3.72 -6.69
C ILE A 379 6.15 4.93 -5.84
N LYS A 380 5.39 5.30 -4.82
CA LYS A 380 5.80 6.34 -3.87
C LYS A 380 7.08 5.95 -3.12
N GLN A 381 7.19 4.70 -2.67
CA GLN A 381 8.40 4.18 -2.03
C GLN A 381 9.59 4.30 -2.98
N ILE A 382 9.43 3.84 -4.22
CA ILE A 382 10.48 3.92 -5.25
C ILE A 382 10.87 5.38 -5.51
N THR A 383 9.92 6.30 -5.56
CA THR A 383 10.18 7.73 -5.72
C THR A 383 10.99 8.29 -4.54
N SER A 384 10.67 7.87 -3.32
CA SER A 384 11.44 8.26 -2.13
C SER A 384 12.89 7.78 -2.21
N PHE A 385 13.12 6.55 -2.66
CA PHE A 385 14.47 6.02 -2.89
C PHE A 385 15.20 6.83 -3.99
N GLN A 386 14.51 7.06 -5.09
CA GLN A 386 15.04 7.81 -6.25
C GLN A 386 15.54 9.21 -5.85
N MET A 387 14.75 9.92 -5.06
CA MET A 387 15.08 11.28 -4.62
C MET A 387 16.23 11.31 -3.61
N SER A 388 16.48 10.23 -2.91
CA SER A 388 17.51 10.13 -1.87
C SER A 388 18.88 9.71 -2.41
N ILE A 389 18.95 9.24 -3.66
CA ILE A 389 20.19 8.75 -4.28
C ILE A 389 20.71 9.79 -5.25
N GLU A 390 21.92 10.29 -4.97
CA GLU A 390 22.63 11.21 -5.87
C GLU A 390 23.31 10.45 -7.00
N ASN A 391 23.48 11.10 -8.15
CA ASN A 391 24.12 10.57 -9.35
C ASN A 391 23.36 9.41 -10.02
N LEU A 392 22.09 9.28 -9.71
CA LEU A 392 21.21 8.30 -10.33
C LEU A 392 20.48 8.96 -11.50
N THR A 393 20.71 8.48 -12.70
CA THR A 393 20.14 9.03 -13.94
C THR A 393 18.96 8.21 -14.48
N GLN A 394 18.82 6.95 -14.04
CA GLN A 394 17.75 6.06 -14.45
C GLN A 394 16.61 6.08 -13.44
N SER A 395 15.39 5.84 -13.92
CA SER A 395 14.26 5.59 -13.03
C SER A 395 14.39 4.20 -12.40
N LEU A 396 14.29 4.11 -11.08
CA LEU A 396 14.35 2.82 -10.37
C LEU A 396 13.17 1.92 -10.70
N ALA A 397 12.04 2.48 -11.14
CA ALA A 397 10.84 1.71 -11.48
C ALA A 397 11.07 0.70 -12.62
N VAL A 398 12.09 0.93 -13.48
CA VAL A 398 12.42 -0.01 -14.57
C VAL A 398 12.97 -1.34 -14.06
N PHE A 399 13.44 -1.39 -12.81
CA PHE A 399 14.00 -2.61 -12.22
C PHE A 399 12.97 -3.49 -11.51
N GLY A 400 11.70 -3.13 -11.58
CA GLY A 400 10.64 -3.89 -10.96
C GLY A 400 10.29 -3.42 -9.56
N ARG A 401 9.85 -4.35 -8.73
CA ARG A 401 9.40 -4.06 -7.37
C ARG A 401 10.56 -4.08 -6.38
N PRO A 402 10.58 -3.16 -5.39
CA PRO A 402 11.56 -3.23 -4.32
C PRO A 402 11.32 -4.48 -3.45
N LYS A 403 12.40 -5.11 -3.03
CA LYS A 403 12.36 -6.34 -2.21
C LYS A 403 12.83 -6.11 -0.79
N ILE A 404 14.00 -5.48 -0.65
CA ILE A 404 14.61 -5.20 0.65
C ILE A 404 15.65 -4.09 0.45
N ASP A 405 15.90 -3.30 1.46
CA ASP A 405 17.03 -2.38 1.50
C ASP A 405 17.66 -2.37 2.89
N GLY A 406 18.90 -1.99 2.98
CA GLY A 406 19.60 -1.91 4.25
C GLY A 406 21.12 -1.83 4.10
N GLU A 407 21.78 -1.78 5.25
CA GLU A 407 23.23 -1.75 5.35
C GLU A 407 23.80 -3.15 5.15
N LEU A 408 24.87 -3.23 4.36
CA LEU A 408 25.64 -4.45 4.16
C LEU A 408 27.10 -4.10 3.88
N LYS A 409 27.95 -5.11 3.88
CA LYS A 409 29.33 -4.98 3.41
C LYS A 409 29.47 -5.75 2.10
N ILE A 410 30.18 -5.17 1.17
CA ILE A 410 30.39 -5.77 -0.14
C ILE A 410 31.89 -5.88 -0.43
N CYS A 411 32.26 -6.98 -1.08
CA CYS A 411 33.60 -7.21 -1.58
C CYS A 411 33.49 -7.76 -3.00
N SER A 412 34.08 -7.08 -3.97
CA SER A 412 34.15 -7.62 -5.33
C SER A 412 35.30 -8.65 -5.40
N LEU A 413 35.19 -9.62 -6.32
CA LEU A 413 36.25 -10.62 -6.53
C LEU A 413 37.60 -9.97 -6.94
N GLU A 414 37.54 -8.78 -7.53
CA GLU A 414 38.74 -8.02 -7.93
C GLU A 414 39.36 -7.23 -6.77
N LYS A 415 38.52 -6.72 -5.86
CA LYS A 415 38.94 -5.92 -4.70
C LYS A 415 38.68 -6.69 -3.43
N LYS A 416 39.69 -7.19 -2.80
CA LYS A 416 39.59 -8.04 -1.60
C LYS A 416 39.22 -7.32 -0.29
N SER A 417 38.96 -6.01 -0.32
CA SER A 417 38.59 -5.24 0.86
C SER A 417 37.07 -5.13 1.01
N LYS A 418 36.58 -5.39 2.21
CA LYS A 418 35.16 -5.18 2.56
C LYS A 418 34.86 -3.69 2.63
N GLN A 419 33.83 -3.26 1.94
CA GLN A 419 33.38 -1.88 1.94
C GLN A 419 31.98 -1.76 2.51
N ASP A 420 31.77 -0.78 3.38
CA ASP A 420 30.45 -0.47 3.93
C ASP A 420 29.59 0.17 2.82
N ARG A 421 28.41 -0.40 2.58
CA ARG A 421 27.49 0.08 1.56
C ARG A 421 26.05 0.01 2.06
N TYR A 422 25.19 0.74 1.39
CA TYR A 422 23.74 0.64 1.52
C TYR A 422 23.18 0.12 0.19
N ALA A 423 22.36 -0.90 0.23
CA ALA A 423 21.84 -1.55 -0.97
C ALA A 423 20.32 -1.52 -1.02
N PHE A 424 19.78 -1.30 -2.22
CA PHE A 424 18.37 -1.42 -2.53
C PHE A 424 18.20 -2.55 -3.55
N LEU A 425 17.50 -3.61 -3.15
CA LEU A 425 17.25 -4.75 -4.03
C LEU A 425 15.89 -4.61 -4.70
N PHE A 426 15.90 -4.72 -6.02
CA PHE A 426 14.71 -4.78 -6.88
C PHE A 426 14.68 -6.13 -7.60
N ASP A 427 13.58 -6.44 -8.29
CA ASP A 427 13.47 -7.69 -9.05
C ASP A 427 14.60 -7.91 -10.04
N LYS A 428 15.06 -6.84 -10.73
CA LYS A 428 16.01 -6.94 -11.83
C LYS A 428 17.41 -6.43 -11.50
N ALA A 429 17.59 -5.74 -10.37
CA ALA A 429 18.87 -5.13 -10.05
C ALA A 429 19.03 -4.91 -8.55
N VAL A 430 20.28 -4.83 -8.11
CA VAL A 430 20.62 -4.31 -6.79
C VAL A 430 21.39 -3.00 -6.98
N ILE A 431 20.95 -1.96 -6.28
CA ILE A 431 21.51 -0.61 -6.34
C ILE A 431 22.43 -0.45 -5.15
N ILE A 432 23.72 -0.34 -5.40
CA ILE A 432 24.74 -0.23 -4.35
C ILE A 432 25.11 1.24 -4.16
N CYS A 433 24.94 1.74 -2.95
CA CYS A 433 25.18 3.13 -2.60
C CYS A 433 26.11 3.26 -1.41
N LYS A 434 26.79 4.40 -1.32
CA LYS A 434 27.53 4.81 -0.14
C LYS A 434 26.71 5.86 0.62
N LYS A 435 26.51 5.64 1.90
CA LYS A 435 25.78 6.57 2.75
C LYS A 435 26.59 7.87 2.92
N LYS A 436 25.94 8.99 2.69
CA LYS A 436 26.48 10.33 2.93
C LYS A 436 25.96 10.89 4.25
N SER A 437 26.48 12.05 4.67
CA SER A 437 25.94 12.78 5.80
C SER A 437 24.48 13.19 5.54
N GLY A 438 23.61 12.97 6.51
CA GLY A 438 22.18 13.18 6.37
C GLY A 438 21.47 11.91 5.87
N GLU A 439 20.44 12.10 5.08
CA GLU A 439 19.58 11.01 4.58
C GLU A 439 19.82 10.69 3.11
N THR A 440 20.96 11.11 2.56
CA THR A 440 21.28 10.93 1.16
C THR A 440 22.31 9.84 0.95
N PHE A 441 22.29 9.29 -0.26
CA PHE A 441 23.16 8.21 -0.69
C PHE A 441 23.86 8.62 -1.98
N ASP A 442 25.11 8.19 -2.15
CA ASP A 442 25.86 8.36 -3.39
C ASP A 442 25.86 7.03 -4.14
N LEU A 443 25.35 7.04 -5.37
CA LEU A 443 25.32 5.84 -6.21
C LEU A 443 26.75 5.38 -6.53
N LYS A 444 27.06 4.12 -6.22
CA LYS A 444 28.35 3.50 -6.57
C LYS A 444 28.23 2.56 -7.75
N GLU A 445 27.21 1.69 -7.74
CA GLU A 445 27.08 0.66 -8.76
C GLU A 445 25.63 0.18 -8.87
N ILE A 446 25.22 -0.11 -10.09
CA ILE A 446 23.96 -0.81 -10.36
C ILE A 446 24.35 -2.19 -10.90
N ILE A 447 24.02 -3.24 -10.14
CA ILE A 447 24.27 -4.62 -10.55
C ILE A 447 22.98 -5.17 -11.13
N GLU A 448 22.89 -5.28 -12.44
CA GLU A 448 21.75 -5.92 -13.10
C GLU A 448 21.85 -7.43 -12.91
N LEU A 449 20.77 -8.04 -12.43
CA LEU A 449 20.77 -9.45 -12.02
C LEU A 449 20.68 -10.44 -13.18
N ASN A 450 20.59 -9.94 -14.41
CA ASN A 450 20.66 -10.78 -15.60
C ASN A 450 21.94 -11.60 -15.57
N HIS A 451 21.81 -12.92 -15.72
CA HIS A 451 22.96 -13.82 -15.75
C HIS A 451 23.74 -13.96 -14.44
N TYR A 452 23.16 -13.52 -13.31
CA TYR A 452 23.71 -13.78 -11.98
C TYR A 452 22.98 -14.90 -11.28
N GLN A 453 23.69 -15.59 -10.41
CA GLN A 453 23.14 -16.64 -9.54
C GLN A 453 23.72 -16.48 -8.14
N ILE A 454 22.99 -16.98 -7.15
CA ILE A 454 23.39 -16.91 -5.75
C ILE A 454 23.97 -18.24 -5.32
N ARG A 455 25.04 -18.16 -4.54
CA ARG A 455 25.59 -19.31 -3.84
C ARG A 455 25.71 -18.97 -2.35
N ASP A 456 24.98 -19.74 -1.55
CA ASP A 456 25.07 -19.64 -0.09
C ASP A 456 26.45 -20.16 0.37
N GLU A 457 27.09 -19.43 1.28
CA GLU A 457 28.41 -19.78 1.80
C GLU A 457 28.35 -19.81 3.32
N THR A 458 28.44 -21.02 3.88
CA THR A 458 28.35 -21.23 5.33
C THR A 458 29.72 -21.49 6.00
N THR A 459 30.77 -21.75 5.21
CA THR A 459 32.07 -22.16 5.74
C THR A 459 32.80 -21.09 6.54
N GLY A 460 32.50 -19.82 6.33
CA GLY A 460 33.11 -18.71 7.06
C GLY A 460 32.27 -18.16 8.21
N GLU A 461 31.12 -18.74 8.47
CA GLU A 461 30.24 -18.29 9.55
C GLU A 461 30.79 -18.67 10.92
N LYS A 462 30.94 -17.67 11.76
CA LYS A 462 31.30 -17.87 13.16
C LYS A 462 30.15 -17.43 14.05
N ASP A 463 29.66 -18.32 14.88
CA ASP A 463 28.64 -18.00 15.87
C ASP A 463 29.08 -16.79 16.70
N ASN A 464 28.20 -15.80 16.81
CA ASN A 464 28.40 -14.54 17.56
C ASN A 464 29.41 -13.55 16.94
N LYS A 465 29.94 -13.78 15.75
CA LYS A 465 30.77 -12.77 15.08
C LYS A 465 29.98 -11.97 14.06
N LYS A 466 29.76 -10.69 14.36
CA LYS A 466 29.08 -9.76 13.44
C LYS A 466 29.83 -9.66 12.12
N TRP A 467 29.10 -9.58 11.02
CA TRP A 467 29.63 -9.44 9.66
C TRP A 467 30.39 -10.67 9.12
N SER A 468 30.19 -11.85 9.73
CA SER A 468 30.76 -13.11 9.24
C SER A 468 29.81 -13.88 8.31
N TYR A 469 28.57 -13.44 8.21
CA TYR A 469 27.51 -14.14 7.48
C TYR A 469 27.45 -13.62 6.04
N LEU A 470 27.75 -14.47 5.08
CA LEU A 470 27.88 -14.06 3.68
C LEU A 470 27.19 -15.02 2.71
N PHE A 471 26.86 -14.50 1.55
CA PHE A 471 26.59 -15.27 0.34
C PHE A 471 27.27 -14.60 -0.85
N LEU A 472 27.38 -15.37 -1.92
CA LEU A 472 28.05 -14.95 -3.16
C LEU A 472 27.00 -14.67 -4.24
N LEU A 473 27.18 -13.55 -4.93
CA LEU A 473 26.45 -13.26 -6.17
C LEU A 473 27.45 -13.40 -7.32
N LEU A 474 27.27 -14.43 -8.14
CA LEU A 474 28.20 -14.80 -9.20
C LEU A 474 27.53 -14.70 -10.56
N ASP A 475 28.25 -14.21 -11.58
CA ASP A 475 27.75 -14.29 -12.93
C ASP A 475 27.75 -15.75 -13.42
N CYS A 476 26.96 -16.04 -14.44
CA CYS A 476 26.83 -17.40 -14.98
C CYS A 476 28.13 -17.94 -15.59
N TYR A 477 29.08 -17.07 -15.91
CA TYR A 477 30.38 -17.42 -16.48
C TYR A 477 31.49 -17.53 -15.42
N GLY A 478 31.19 -17.19 -14.16
CA GLY A 478 32.14 -17.25 -13.05
C GLY A 478 33.27 -16.21 -13.09
N LYS A 479 33.17 -15.21 -13.93
CA LYS A 479 34.22 -14.19 -14.13
C LYS A 479 34.07 -12.98 -13.21
N CYS A 480 32.85 -12.61 -12.88
CA CYS A 480 32.54 -11.49 -12.00
C CYS A 480 31.73 -11.98 -10.82
N GLY A 481 31.92 -11.39 -9.68
CA GLY A 481 31.17 -11.77 -8.50
C GLY A 481 31.34 -10.80 -7.35
N TYR A 482 30.46 -10.94 -6.39
CA TYR A 482 30.42 -10.11 -5.20
C TYR A 482 30.17 -10.99 -3.99
N ASP A 483 30.87 -10.71 -2.88
CA ASP A 483 30.59 -11.25 -1.59
C ASP A 483 29.73 -10.23 -0.83
N PHE A 484 28.56 -10.64 -0.37
CA PHE A 484 27.70 -9.82 0.48
C PHE A 484 27.77 -10.31 1.92
N PHE A 485 28.17 -9.41 2.82
CA PHE A 485 28.31 -9.71 4.25
C PHE A 485 27.22 -9.01 5.05
N PHE A 486 26.67 -9.74 6.02
CA PHE A 486 25.57 -9.28 6.85
C PHE A 486 25.96 -9.32 8.33
N LYS A 487 25.35 -8.42 9.09
CA LYS A 487 25.61 -8.26 10.51
C LYS A 487 25.20 -9.49 11.34
N THR A 488 24.06 -10.09 10.99
CA THR A 488 23.49 -11.25 11.68
C THR A 488 23.09 -12.35 10.70
N ARG A 489 22.94 -13.57 11.23
CA ARG A 489 22.47 -14.72 10.41
C ARG A 489 21.05 -14.51 9.90
N GLU A 490 20.18 -13.94 10.74
CA GLU A 490 18.78 -13.66 10.41
C GLU A 490 18.70 -12.65 9.27
N LEU A 491 19.50 -11.61 9.30
CA LEU A 491 19.56 -10.58 8.24
C LEU A 491 20.08 -11.18 6.93
N LYS A 492 21.12 -12.02 6.98
CA LYS A 492 21.59 -12.78 5.82
C LYS A 492 20.46 -13.61 5.20
N LYS A 493 19.72 -14.34 6.06
CA LYS A 493 18.62 -15.19 5.60
C LYS A 493 17.55 -14.39 4.88
N LYS A 494 17.16 -13.25 5.40
CA LYS A 494 16.18 -12.35 4.75
C LYS A 494 16.65 -11.89 3.38
N TRP A 495 17.86 -11.39 3.31
CA TRP A 495 18.43 -10.94 2.04
C TRP A 495 18.53 -12.07 1.03
N LEU A 496 18.95 -13.24 1.47
CA LEU A 496 19.04 -14.44 0.61
C LEU A 496 17.67 -14.81 0.03
N GLU A 497 16.64 -14.86 0.87
CA GLU A 497 15.26 -15.15 0.44
C GLU A 497 14.76 -14.13 -0.57
N GLN A 498 15.03 -12.84 -0.35
CA GLN A 498 14.61 -11.78 -1.26
C GLN A 498 15.37 -11.81 -2.60
N PHE A 499 16.66 -12.10 -2.58
CA PHE A 499 17.43 -12.32 -3.81
C PHE A 499 16.94 -13.53 -4.60
N GLU A 500 16.67 -14.63 -3.94
CA GLU A 500 16.10 -15.83 -4.58
C GLU A 500 14.74 -15.53 -5.21
N MET A 501 13.89 -14.77 -4.52
CA MET A 501 12.60 -14.33 -5.04
C MET A 501 12.77 -13.41 -6.26
N ALA A 502 13.68 -12.43 -6.19
CA ALA A 502 13.96 -11.53 -7.30
C ALA A 502 14.43 -12.29 -8.54
N LEU A 503 15.37 -13.21 -8.38
CA LEU A 503 15.86 -14.05 -9.48
C LEU A 503 14.76 -14.95 -10.05
N SER A 504 13.90 -15.52 -9.21
CA SER A 504 12.76 -16.32 -9.62
C SER A 504 11.72 -15.49 -10.39
N ASN A 505 11.51 -14.23 -10.00
CA ASN A 505 10.60 -13.33 -10.71
C ASN A 505 11.16 -12.93 -12.08
N MET A 506 12.46 -12.70 -12.17
CA MET A 506 13.12 -12.33 -13.42
C MET A 506 13.22 -13.49 -14.40
N CYS A 507 13.57 -14.69 -13.90
CA CYS A 507 13.71 -15.91 -14.69
C CYS A 507 12.86 -17.03 -14.05
N PRO A 508 11.53 -17.02 -14.24
CA PRO A 508 10.67 -18.03 -13.63
C PRO A 508 10.92 -19.42 -14.25
N GLU A 509 10.55 -20.45 -13.49
CA GLU A 509 10.78 -21.85 -13.86
C GLU A 509 10.22 -22.22 -15.23
N ASN A 510 9.02 -21.73 -15.54
CA ASN A 510 8.30 -22.06 -16.79
C ASN A 510 8.39 -20.96 -17.85
N ALA A 511 9.42 -20.11 -17.80
CA ALA A 511 9.58 -19.00 -18.76
C ALA A 511 9.64 -19.48 -20.21
N ASN A 512 10.17 -20.67 -20.46
CA ASN A 512 10.32 -21.25 -21.80
C ASN A 512 9.34 -22.39 -22.08
N ALA A 513 8.33 -22.59 -21.24
CA ALA A 513 7.34 -23.63 -21.41
C ALA A 513 6.59 -23.45 -22.74
N ASN A 514 6.31 -24.58 -23.42
CA ASN A 514 5.53 -24.61 -24.68
C ASN A 514 6.09 -23.70 -25.78
N ASN A 515 7.42 -23.59 -25.86
CA ASN A 515 8.15 -22.78 -26.85
C ASN A 515 7.98 -21.26 -26.69
N HIS A 516 7.53 -20.82 -25.55
CA HIS A 516 7.45 -19.39 -25.22
C HIS A 516 8.78 -18.84 -24.73
N ASP A 517 8.89 -17.51 -24.73
CA ASP A 517 9.95 -16.77 -24.08
C ASP A 517 9.30 -15.68 -23.22
N PHE A 518 8.87 -16.05 -22.03
CA PHE A 518 8.17 -15.16 -21.10
C PHE A 518 9.16 -14.29 -20.34
N GLN A 519 8.90 -12.98 -20.37
CA GLN A 519 9.66 -11.98 -19.65
C GLN A 519 8.72 -11.10 -18.83
N MET A 520 9.20 -10.61 -17.70
CA MET A 520 8.46 -9.60 -16.92
C MET A 520 8.08 -8.43 -17.82
N PHE A 521 6.84 -7.99 -17.74
CA PHE A 521 6.33 -6.96 -18.64
C PHE A 521 5.39 -6.00 -17.93
N CYS A 522 5.47 -4.71 -18.31
CA CYS A 522 4.54 -3.68 -17.87
C CYS A 522 3.47 -3.48 -18.94
N PHE A 523 2.22 -3.80 -18.60
CA PHE A 523 1.08 -3.66 -19.49
C PHE A 523 0.47 -2.27 -19.33
N GLU A 524 0.31 -1.56 -20.43
CA GLU A 524 -0.33 -0.23 -20.44
C GLU A 524 -1.83 -0.33 -20.19
N GLU A 525 -2.46 -1.37 -20.71
CA GLU A 525 -3.87 -1.63 -20.54
C GLU A 525 -4.10 -2.86 -19.67
N THR A 526 -5.22 -2.89 -18.95
CA THR A 526 -5.59 -4.04 -18.13
C THR A 526 -5.76 -5.27 -19.01
N THR A 527 -5.00 -6.31 -18.72
CA THR A 527 -4.86 -7.52 -19.55
C THR A 527 -5.26 -8.76 -18.75
N SER A 528 -5.84 -9.75 -19.43
CA SER A 528 -6.19 -11.04 -18.83
C SER A 528 -5.12 -12.10 -19.10
N CYS A 529 -4.94 -12.99 -18.12
CA CYS A 529 -4.07 -14.16 -18.28
C CYS A 529 -4.64 -15.15 -19.31
N ARG A 530 -3.82 -15.61 -20.22
CA ARG A 530 -4.25 -16.57 -21.26
C ARG A 530 -4.53 -17.97 -20.70
N ALA A 531 -4.01 -18.31 -19.54
CA ALA A 531 -4.23 -19.62 -18.93
C ALA A 531 -5.48 -19.64 -18.03
N CYS A 532 -5.55 -18.76 -17.04
CA CYS A 532 -6.63 -18.75 -16.05
C CYS A 532 -7.78 -17.78 -16.39
N LEU A 533 -7.59 -16.90 -17.36
CA LEU A 533 -8.54 -15.89 -17.83
C LEU A 533 -8.82 -14.79 -16.80
N MET A 534 -8.18 -14.82 -15.64
CA MET A 534 -8.25 -13.77 -14.63
C MET A 534 -7.35 -12.59 -15.01
N LEU A 535 -7.64 -11.41 -14.46
CA LEU A 535 -6.87 -10.21 -14.74
C LEU A 535 -5.44 -10.28 -14.20
N LEU A 536 -4.50 -9.73 -14.95
CA LEU A 536 -3.17 -9.40 -14.46
C LEU A 536 -3.30 -8.10 -13.66
N ARG A 537 -2.86 -8.12 -12.40
CA ARG A 537 -3.19 -7.08 -11.44
C ARG A 537 -2.09 -6.04 -11.28
N GLY A 538 -2.50 -4.80 -11.00
CA GLY A 538 -1.59 -3.71 -10.70
C GLY A 538 -1.36 -2.75 -11.87
N THR A 539 -0.35 -1.88 -11.72
CA THR A 539 -0.03 -0.82 -12.69
C THR A 539 1.31 -1.01 -13.38
N PHE A 540 2.19 -1.83 -12.83
CA PHE A 540 3.50 -2.12 -13.43
C PHE A 540 3.93 -3.54 -13.11
N PHE A 541 4.63 -4.17 -14.03
CA PHE A 541 5.07 -5.57 -13.92
C PHE A 541 3.95 -6.49 -13.40
N GLN A 542 2.77 -6.36 -14.01
CA GLN A 542 1.56 -7.10 -13.63
C GLN A 542 1.68 -8.59 -13.92
N GLY A 543 2.52 -8.96 -14.86
CA GLY A 543 2.72 -10.33 -15.26
C GLY A 543 3.83 -10.46 -16.29
N TYR A 544 3.72 -11.50 -17.11
CA TYR A 544 4.72 -11.89 -18.10
C TYR A 544 4.13 -11.84 -19.50
N GLN A 545 4.97 -11.50 -20.46
CA GLN A 545 4.60 -11.52 -21.87
C GLN A 545 5.64 -12.31 -22.65
N CYS A 546 5.19 -13.18 -23.53
CA CYS A 546 6.07 -13.87 -24.47
C CYS A 546 6.60 -12.88 -25.51
N SER A 547 7.91 -12.84 -25.70
CA SER A 547 8.54 -11.94 -26.67
C SER A 547 8.16 -12.29 -28.13
N ARG A 548 7.76 -13.53 -28.39
CA ARG A 548 7.44 -14.04 -29.72
C ARG A 548 5.98 -13.86 -30.10
N CYS A 549 5.04 -14.36 -29.28
CA CYS A 549 3.61 -14.36 -29.61
C CYS A 549 2.79 -13.31 -28.85
N LYS A 550 3.42 -12.57 -27.93
CA LYS A 550 2.79 -11.53 -27.11
C LYS A 550 1.69 -12.03 -26.16
N MET A 551 1.54 -13.32 -25.93
CA MET A 551 0.63 -13.86 -24.93
C MET A 551 1.05 -13.45 -23.53
N ALA A 552 0.07 -13.10 -22.69
CA ALA A 552 0.29 -12.64 -21.34
C ALA A 552 -0.17 -13.68 -20.31
N ALA A 553 0.55 -13.80 -19.20
CA ALA A 553 0.16 -14.73 -18.15
C ALA A 553 0.74 -14.34 -16.78
N HIS A 554 0.09 -14.84 -15.73
CA HIS A 554 0.64 -14.82 -14.37
C HIS A 554 1.86 -15.75 -14.27
N LYS A 555 2.73 -15.45 -13.31
CA LYS A 555 3.91 -16.28 -13.03
C LYS A 555 3.53 -17.76 -12.80
N GLU A 556 2.51 -18.00 -12.01
CA GLU A 556 2.04 -19.34 -11.66
C GLU A 556 1.35 -20.06 -12.82
N CYS A 557 0.93 -19.32 -13.83
CA CYS A 557 0.17 -19.84 -14.97
C CYS A 557 1.03 -20.12 -16.22
N LEU A 558 2.31 -19.79 -16.19
CA LEU A 558 3.19 -19.87 -17.38
C LEU A 558 3.23 -21.28 -18.00
N GLY A 559 3.22 -22.32 -17.18
CA GLY A 559 3.24 -23.71 -17.66
C GLY A 559 1.95 -24.18 -18.30
N ARG A 560 0.85 -23.44 -18.15
CA ARG A 560 -0.48 -23.80 -18.65
C ARG A 560 -0.93 -22.99 -19.85
N VAL A 561 -0.10 -22.08 -20.34
CA VAL A 561 -0.41 -21.28 -21.53
C VAL A 561 -0.34 -22.18 -22.77
N PRO A 562 -1.28 -22.07 -23.72
CA PRO A 562 -1.22 -22.81 -24.98
C PRO A 562 0.08 -22.60 -25.73
N ALA A 563 0.48 -23.52 -26.59
CA ALA A 563 1.73 -23.47 -27.34
C ALA A 563 1.89 -22.13 -28.09
N CYS A 564 3.13 -21.65 -28.15
CA CYS A 564 3.46 -20.40 -28.82
C CYS A 564 3.09 -20.47 -30.32
N GLY A 565 2.08 -19.68 -30.69
CA GLY A 565 1.76 -19.44 -32.08
C GLY A 565 2.76 -18.42 -32.63
N ARG A 566 3.68 -18.87 -33.48
CA ARG A 566 4.64 -17.97 -34.14
C ARG A 566 3.86 -16.95 -34.98
N ILE A 567 3.85 -15.70 -34.54
CA ILE A 567 3.54 -14.60 -35.44
C ILE A 567 4.85 -14.25 -36.14
N SER A 568 4.95 -14.66 -37.40
CA SER A 568 6.07 -14.30 -38.25
C SER A 568 6.10 -12.80 -38.55
#